data_eb5a6a9c5b47dc3501ade27df109ae8d
#
_entry.id   eb5a6a9c5b47dc3501ade27df109ae8d
#
_cell.length_a   1.000
_cell.length_b   1.000
_cell.length_c   1.000
_cell.angle_alpha   90.00
_cell.angle_beta   90.00
_cell.angle_gamma   90.00
#
_symmetry.space_group_name_H-M   'P 1'
#
loop_
_entity.id
_entity.type
_entity.pdbx_description
1 polymer ?
#
loop_
_entity_poly.entity_id
_entity_poly.type
_entity_poly.pdbx_seq_one_letter_code
_entity_poly.pdbx_strand_id
1 'polypeptide(L)'
;MSQKLTVVLCAALTVWMGMVAGRSLADAADLAVREEATVERFDFEHQGIEGWQSVDGRWVIEEMPGAPSGKRVLVQRAVENTFNVIVAPSAPYTDVDISVRFKPMAGQEDTSGGIVFRFAEGHYYIVRANALENNFRLYYYDRGRHQLATATVQPPALGQWHTVRVVAVSDHIQAYLNGTLLLDHRDSRYRSGQVGLWTKTDSITAFDDFVVRGVHAGG
;
A
#
# COMPACT_ATOMS: atom_id res chain seq x y z
N MET A 1 50.49 -1.80 69.49
CA MET A 1 50.77 -1.22 68.18
C MET A 1 49.86 -1.86 67.16
N SER A 2 48.77 -1.15 66.78
CA SER A 2 47.72 -1.66 65.91
C SER A 2 47.85 -1.04 64.50
N GLN A 3 48.21 -1.84 63.51
CA GLN A 3 48.26 -1.39 62.12
C GLN A 3 46.82 -1.40 61.51
N LYS A 4 46.41 -0.24 61.07
CA LYS A 4 45.15 -0.09 60.32
C LYS A 4 45.42 -0.38 58.83
N LEU A 5 44.78 -1.42 58.31
CA LEU A 5 44.82 -1.77 56.89
C LEU A 5 43.76 -0.92 56.18
N THR A 6 44.20 -0.03 55.28
CA THR A 6 43.33 0.77 54.43
C THR A 6 43.07 0.00 53.13
N VAL A 7 41.82 -0.44 52.93
CA VAL A 7 41.40 -1.07 51.69
C VAL A 7 40.94 0.02 50.75
N VAL A 8 41.64 0.19 49.63
CA VAL A 8 41.23 1.07 48.53
C VAL A 8 40.32 0.29 47.60
N LEU A 9 39.04 0.68 47.57
CA LEU A 9 38.07 0.09 46.69
C LEU A 9 38.17 0.82 45.32
N CYS A 10 38.77 0.20 44.30
CA CYS A 10 38.69 0.66 42.92
C CYS A 10 37.32 0.30 42.35
N ALA A 11 36.44 1.29 42.22
CA ALA A 11 35.21 1.13 41.47
C ALA A 11 35.53 1.19 39.96
N ALA A 12 35.47 0.05 39.30
CA ALA A 12 35.50 -0.02 37.85
C ALA A 12 34.15 0.45 37.30
N LEU A 13 34.12 1.65 36.74
CA LEU A 13 32.97 2.10 35.91
C LEU A 13 32.99 1.31 34.58
N THR A 14 32.18 0.26 34.49
CA THR A 14 31.83 -0.35 33.22
C THR A 14 30.87 0.58 32.48
N VAL A 15 31.38 1.34 31.51
CA VAL A 15 30.56 2.08 30.55
C VAL A 15 29.87 1.05 29.67
N TRP A 16 28.60 0.86 29.92
CA TRP A 16 27.70 0.10 29.04
C TRP A 16 27.42 0.96 27.80
N MET A 17 28.21 0.77 26.75
CA MET A 17 27.90 1.29 25.42
C MET A 17 26.71 0.49 24.87
N GLY A 18 25.50 0.96 25.15
CA GLY A 18 24.30 0.45 24.51
C GLY A 18 24.40 0.68 23.01
N MET A 19 24.52 -0.39 22.22
CA MET A 19 24.29 -0.34 20.79
C MET A 19 22.83 0.09 20.59
N VAL A 20 22.62 1.35 20.31
CA VAL A 20 21.38 1.81 19.68
C VAL A 20 21.46 1.27 18.25
N ALA A 21 20.86 0.10 18.01
CA ALA A 21 20.65 -0.39 16.66
C ALA A 21 19.91 0.71 15.89
N GLY A 22 20.59 1.30 14.91
CA GLY A 22 20.01 2.32 14.05
C GLY A 22 18.77 1.74 13.36
N ARG A 23 17.60 2.21 13.75
CA ARG A 23 16.36 1.93 13.00
C ARG A 23 16.57 2.40 11.58
N SER A 24 16.22 1.59 10.59
CA SER A 24 16.33 1.99 9.20
C SER A 24 15.40 3.18 8.93
N LEU A 25 15.71 3.99 7.93
CA LEU A 25 14.81 5.10 7.52
C LEU A 25 13.41 4.58 7.16
N ALA A 26 13.31 3.35 6.68
CA ALA A 26 12.05 2.67 6.41
C ALA A 26 11.22 2.42 7.69
N ASP A 27 11.86 1.97 8.77
CA ASP A 27 11.19 1.74 10.05
C ASP A 27 10.74 3.05 10.70
N ALA A 28 11.51 4.13 10.54
CA ALA A 28 11.15 5.45 11.05
C ALA A 28 9.96 6.05 10.28
N ALA A 29 9.91 5.87 8.95
CA ALA A 29 8.79 6.30 8.12
C ALA A 29 7.49 5.53 8.46
N ASP A 30 7.58 4.21 8.61
CA ASP A 30 6.44 3.36 9.01
C ASP A 30 5.92 3.73 10.41
N LEU A 31 6.82 4.09 11.33
CA LEU A 31 6.45 4.52 12.67
C LEU A 31 5.72 5.89 12.68
N ALA A 32 6.19 6.83 11.87
CA ALA A 32 5.56 8.16 11.77
C ALA A 32 4.09 8.07 11.29
N VAL A 33 3.81 7.19 10.30
CA VAL A 33 2.44 6.95 9.86
C VAL A 33 1.58 6.33 10.96
N ARG A 34 2.16 5.58 11.89
CA ARG A 34 1.42 4.89 12.97
C ARG A 34 1.00 5.80 14.13
N GLU A 35 1.77 6.83 14.46
CA GLU A 35 1.52 7.66 15.66
C GLU A 35 0.37 8.65 15.47
N GLU A 36 0.14 9.17 14.28
CA GLU A 36 -0.88 10.19 13.99
C GLU A 36 -1.99 9.70 13.06
N ALA A 37 -1.99 8.43 12.68
CA ALA A 37 -2.84 7.92 11.62
C ALA A 37 -4.24 7.53 12.09
N THR A 38 -5.24 7.93 11.35
CA THR A 38 -6.57 7.30 11.35
C THR A 38 -6.50 5.96 10.60
N VAL A 39 -7.42 5.05 10.90
CA VAL A 39 -7.52 3.75 10.24
C VAL A 39 -8.91 3.57 9.66
N GLU A 40 -8.99 3.42 8.35
CA GLU A 40 -10.20 3.07 7.62
C GLU A 40 -10.09 1.66 7.04
N ARG A 41 -11.19 0.90 7.08
CA ARG A 41 -11.27 -0.48 6.56
C ARG A 41 -12.50 -0.64 5.70
N PHE A 42 -12.30 -1.26 4.55
CA PHE A 42 -13.36 -1.59 3.60
C PHE A 42 -13.30 -3.09 3.33
N ASP A 43 -14.16 -3.84 3.97
CA ASP A 43 -14.31 -5.29 3.84
C ASP A 43 -15.48 -5.69 2.92
N PHE A 44 -16.24 -4.70 2.43
CA PHE A 44 -17.37 -4.83 1.52
C PHE A 44 -18.54 -5.68 2.02
N GLU A 45 -18.54 -6.11 3.28
CA GLU A 45 -19.57 -6.99 3.84
C GLU A 45 -20.89 -6.27 4.11
N HIS A 46 -20.85 -5.06 4.65
CA HIS A 46 -22.02 -4.34 5.12
C HIS A 46 -22.27 -3.06 4.32
N GLN A 47 -21.21 -2.46 3.83
CA GLN A 47 -21.26 -1.27 2.99
C GLN A 47 -21.01 -1.71 1.54
N GLY A 48 -21.92 -1.36 0.63
CA GLY A 48 -21.65 -1.54 -0.78
C GLY A 48 -20.54 -0.62 -1.28
N ILE A 49 -20.68 -0.10 -2.49
CA ILE A 49 -19.79 0.93 -3.04
C ILE A 49 -20.38 2.34 -2.86
N GLU A 50 -21.27 2.52 -1.89
CA GLU A 50 -21.85 3.83 -1.59
C GLU A 50 -20.75 4.81 -1.16
N GLY A 51 -20.76 6.00 -1.75
CA GLY A 51 -19.74 7.00 -1.53
C GLY A 51 -18.42 6.78 -2.29
N TRP A 52 -18.18 5.59 -2.85
CA TRP A 52 -17.03 5.39 -3.73
C TRP A 52 -17.24 6.11 -5.06
N GLN A 53 -16.20 6.76 -5.57
CA GLN A 53 -16.21 7.43 -6.86
C GLN A 53 -15.60 6.53 -7.93
N SER A 54 -16.44 5.94 -8.80
CA SER A 54 -15.94 5.29 -10.03
C SER A 54 -15.50 6.39 -11.01
N VAL A 55 -14.20 6.46 -11.26
CA VAL A 55 -13.64 7.35 -12.29
C VAL A 55 -13.77 6.68 -13.65
N ASP A 56 -13.52 5.38 -13.72
CA ASP A 56 -13.69 4.53 -14.89
C ASP A 56 -13.82 3.07 -14.46
N GLY A 57 -14.34 2.19 -15.36
CA GLY A 57 -14.57 0.79 -15.08
C GLY A 57 -15.96 0.47 -14.57
N ARG A 58 -16.24 -0.81 -14.40
CA ARG A 58 -17.50 -1.33 -13.84
C ARG A 58 -17.21 -2.08 -12.55
N TRP A 59 -17.46 -1.43 -11.44
CA TRP A 59 -17.22 -1.92 -10.10
C TRP A 59 -18.50 -2.43 -9.44
N VAL A 60 -18.49 -3.65 -8.96
CA VAL A 60 -19.65 -4.32 -8.37
C VAL A 60 -19.26 -5.11 -7.13
N ILE A 61 -20.20 -5.24 -6.19
CA ILE A 61 -20.04 -6.15 -5.04
C ILE A 61 -20.59 -7.51 -5.44
N GLU A 62 -19.82 -8.57 -5.19
CA GLU A 62 -20.20 -9.94 -5.48
C GLU A 62 -19.92 -10.85 -4.28
N GLU A 63 -20.70 -11.91 -4.14
CA GLU A 63 -20.38 -13.00 -3.22
C GLU A 63 -19.30 -13.89 -3.84
N MET A 64 -18.25 -14.18 -3.05
CA MET A 64 -17.15 -15.00 -3.52
C MET A 64 -16.73 -16.00 -2.43
N PRO A 65 -16.88 -17.31 -2.68
CA PRO A 65 -16.37 -18.32 -1.77
C PRO A 65 -14.87 -18.18 -1.54
N GLY A 66 -14.45 -18.19 -0.28
CA GLY A 66 -13.05 -18.02 0.11
C GLY A 66 -12.55 -16.57 -0.01
N ALA A 67 -13.44 -15.58 0.10
CA ALA A 67 -13.07 -14.19 0.32
C ALA A 67 -12.21 -14.07 1.60
N PRO A 68 -11.22 -13.19 1.64
CA PRO A 68 -10.36 -12.97 2.81
C PRO A 68 -11.14 -12.51 4.05
N SER A 69 -12.13 -11.64 3.85
CA SER A 69 -13.08 -11.23 4.89
C SER A 69 -14.50 -11.63 4.48
N GLY A 70 -15.22 -12.35 5.32
CA GLY A 70 -16.63 -12.70 5.11
C GLY A 70 -16.95 -13.44 3.81
N LYS A 71 -17.81 -12.85 2.95
CA LYS A 71 -18.32 -13.46 1.71
C LYS A 71 -18.36 -12.51 0.52
N ARG A 72 -18.28 -11.22 0.74
CA ARG A 72 -18.46 -10.20 -0.30
C ARG A 72 -17.14 -9.55 -0.66
N VAL A 73 -16.96 -9.25 -1.92
CA VAL A 73 -15.75 -8.62 -2.46
C VAL A 73 -16.13 -7.55 -3.48
N LEU A 74 -15.27 -6.57 -3.66
CA LEU A 74 -15.39 -5.62 -4.77
C LEU A 74 -14.73 -6.20 -6.01
N VAL A 75 -15.44 -6.22 -7.14
CA VAL A 75 -14.94 -6.77 -8.41
C VAL A 75 -14.98 -5.71 -9.49
N GLN A 76 -13.87 -5.53 -10.21
CA GLN A 76 -13.83 -4.81 -11.48
C GLN A 76 -14.23 -5.77 -12.62
N ARG A 77 -15.21 -5.38 -13.45
CA ARG A 77 -15.84 -6.20 -14.50
C ARG A 77 -15.82 -5.58 -15.91
N ALA A 78 -15.33 -4.36 -16.08
CA ALA A 78 -15.17 -3.78 -17.42
C ALA A 78 -14.06 -4.52 -18.19
N VAL A 79 -14.26 -4.63 -19.50
CA VAL A 79 -13.33 -5.26 -20.44
C VAL A 79 -12.89 -4.27 -21.53
N GLU A 80 -12.91 -2.99 -21.21
CA GLU A 80 -12.57 -1.89 -22.11
C GLU A 80 -11.09 -1.54 -22.02
N ASN A 81 -10.54 -0.95 -23.07
CA ASN A 81 -9.14 -0.54 -23.10
C ASN A 81 -8.91 0.80 -22.39
N THR A 82 -9.14 0.82 -21.09
CA THR A 82 -9.02 1.99 -20.21
C THR A 82 -8.21 1.67 -18.97
N PHE A 83 -8.02 2.68 -18.11
CA PHE A 83 -7.50 2.52 -16.76
C PHE A 83 -8.70 2.57 -15.81
N ASN A 84 -9.16 1.41 -15.37
CA ASN A 84 -10.27 1.32 -14.44
C ASN A 84 -9.83 1.78 -13.05
N VAL A 85 -10.47 2.81 -12.53
CA VAL A 85 -10.13 3.46 -11.26
C VAL A 85 -11.39 3.66 -10.43
N ILE A 86 -11.34 3.29 -9.16
CA ILE A 86 -12.33 3.63 -8.16
C ILE A 86 -11.64 4.23 -6.93
N VAL A 87 -12.17 5.35 -6.45
CA VAL A 87 -11.62 6.13 -5.33
C VAL A 87 -12.49 5.92 -4.10
N ALA A 88 -11.85 5.63 -2.96
CA ALA A 88 -12.54 5.39 -1.69
C ALA A 88 -13.18 6.68 -1.14
N PRO A 89 -14.28 6.55 -0.36
CA PRO A 89 -14.98 7.68 0.26
C PRO A 89 -14.22 8.18 1.51
N SER A 90 -12.97 8.58 1.33
CA SER A 90 -12.11 9.08 2.40
C SER A 90 -11.71 10.53 2.16
N ALA A 91 -11.33 11.24 3.23
CA ALA A 91 -10.65 12.52 3.09
C ALA A 91 -9.27 12.32 2.45
N PRO A 92 -8.70 13.36 1.82
CA PRO A 92 -7.34 13.29 1.29
C PRO A 92 -6.30 13.01 2.39
N TYR A 93 -5.30 12.20 2.07
CA TYR A 93 -4.15 11.88 2.94
C TYR A 93 -2.87 12.54 2.42
N THR A 94 -1.98 12.89 3.33
CA THR A 94 -0.57 13.23 3.03
C THR A 94 0.31 12.00 3.08
N ASP A 95 0.30 11.30 4.22
CA ASP A 95 1.08 10.11 4.47
C ASP A 95 0.16 8.91 4.67
N VAL A 96 0.54 7.77 4.08
CA VAL A 96 -0.31 6.58 4.07
C VAL A 96 0.48 5.28 4.18
N ASP A 97 -0.14 4.31 4.83
CA ASP A 97 0.17 2.88 4.78
C ASP A 97 -1.11 2.17 4.31
N ILE A 98 -1.13 1.74 3.07
CA ILE A 98 -2.31 1.19 2.41
C ILE A 98 -2.04 -0.25 2.06
N SER A 99 -2.99 -1.14 2.34
CA SER A 99 -2.94 -2.51 1.87
C SER A 99 -4.27 -2.97 1.29
N VAL A 100 -4.22 -3.88 0.33
CA VAL A 100 -5.39 -4.52 -0.24
C VAL A 100 -5.10 -5.97 -0.57
N ARG A 101 -6.08 -6.83 -0.38
CA ARG A 101 -6.10 -8.18 -0.96
C ARG A 101 -6.68 -8.08 -2.36
N PHE A 102 -5.97 -8.65 -3.35
CA PHE A 102 -6.47 -8.72 -4.72
C PHE A 102 -6.35 -10.14 -5.26
N LYS A 103 -7.29 -10.50 -6.13
CA LYS A 103 -7.32 -11.79 -6.80
C LYS A 103 -7.50 -11.56 -8.29
N PRO A 104 -6.43 -11.71 -9.09
CA PRO A 104 -6.53 -11.63 -10.54
C PRO A 104 -7.32 -12.86 -11.03
N MET A 105 -8.40 -12.65 -11.77
CA MET A 105 -9.30 -13.73 -12.17
C MET A 105 -9.24 -14.02 -13.66
N ALA A 106 -9.25 -12.99 -14.50
CA ALA A 106 -9.22 -13.11 -15.95
C ALA A 106 -8.69 -11.83 -16.61
N GLY A 107 -8.27 -11.94 -17.84
CA GLY A 107 -7.78 -10.93 -18.74
C GLY A 107 -6.88 -11.58 -19.80
N GLN A 108 -6.87 -11.04 -21.01
CA GLN A 108 -6.00 -11.49 -22.10
C GLN A 108 -4.91 -10.46 -22.42
N GLU A 109 -5.26 -9.18 -22.37
CA GLU A 109 -4.31 -8.09 -22.57
C GLU A 109 -3.65 -7.65 -21.26
N ASP A 110 -4.40 -7.69 -20.16
CA ASP A 110 -3.91 -7.35 -18.83
C ASP A 110 -4.66 -8.16 -17.77
N THR A 111 -4.00 -8.49 -16.68
CA THR A 111 -4.63 -9.15 -15.53
C THR A 111 -4.00 -8.60 -14.26
N SER A 112 -4.26 -7.32 -14.03
CA SER A 112 -3.61 -6.58 -12.97
C SER A 112 -4.56 -6.22 -11.83
N GLY A 113 -3.96 -5.98 -10.67
CA GLY A 113 -4.59 -5.34 -9.54
C GLY A 113 -3.61 -4.39 -8.86
N GLY A 114 -4.11 -3.25 -8.41
CA GLY A 114 -3.25 -2.24 -7.81
C GLY A 114 -3.95 -1.24 -6.93
N ILE A 115 -3.14 -0.39 -6.31
CA ILE A 115 -3.52 0.70 -5.43
C ILE A 115 -3.26 2.02 -6.15
N VAL A 116 -4.24 2.93 -6.06
CA VAL A 116 -4.09 4.35 -6.37
C VAL A 116 -3.92 5.12 -5.06
N PHE A 117 -3.02 6.09 -5.04
CA PHE A 117 -2.83 6.96 -3.89
C PHE A 117 -2.45 8.37 -4.31
N ARG A 118 -2.72 9.33 -3.42
CA ARG A 118 -2.59 10.77 -3.69
C ARG A 118 -3.37 11.18 -4.95
N PHE A 119 -4.58 10.64 -5.08
CA PHE A 119 -5.48 11.00 -6.19
C PHE A 119 -6.06 12.38 -5.96
N ALA A 120 -5.82 13.28 -6.90
CA ALA A 120 -6.37 14.62 -6.93
C ALA A 120 -6.50 15.12 -8.37
N GLU A 121 -7.70 15.59 -8.78
CA GLU A 121 -7.95 16.21 -10.09
C GLU A 121 -7.46 15.39 -11.30
N GLY A 122 -7.55 14.04 -11.21
CA GLY A 122 -7.10 13.13 -12.26
C GLY A 122 -5.59 12.85 -12.29
N HIS A 123 -4.84 13.34 -11.31
CA HIS A 123 -3.43 13.02 -11.08
C HIS A 123 -3.28 12.05 -9.91
N TYR A 124 -2.41 11.06 -10.00
CA TYR A 124 -2.23 10.06 -8.94
C TYR A 124 -0.98 9.20 -9.16
N TYR A 125 -0.59 8.46 -8.11
CA TYR A 125 0.35 7.36 -8.23
C TYR A 125 -0.38 6.02 -8.31
N ILE A 126 0.27 5.04 -8.95
CA ILE A 126 -0.20 3.66 -9.09
C ILE A 126 0.91 2.70 -8.70
N VAL A 127 0.60 1.75 -7.82
CA VAL A 127 1.41 0.54 -7.63
C VAL A 127 0.57 -0.65 -8.06
N ARG A 128 1.11 -1.50 -8.94
CA ARG A 128 0.36 -2.64 -9.47
C ARG A 128 1.21 -3.88 -9.66
N ALA A 129 0.60 -5.05 -9.48
CA ALA A 129 1.08 -6.34 -9.97
C ALA A 129 0.23 -6.82 -11.15
N ASN A 130 0.78 -7.67 -12.01
CA ASN A 130 0.09 -8.24 -13.17
C ASN A 130 0.39 -9.74 -13.28
N ALA A 131 -0.66 -10.56 -13.42
CA ALA A 131 -0.53 -12.00 -13.51
C ALA A 131 0.01 -12.49 -14.86
N LEU A 132 0.00 -11.66 -15.90
CA LEU A 132 0.56 -11.97 -17.23
C LEU A 132 2.00 -11.46 -17.40
N GLU A 133 2.49 -10.66 -16.48
CA GLU A 133 3.80 -10.03 -16.57
C GLU A 133 4.65 -10.33 -15.33
N ASN A 134 5.93 -10.53 -15.51
CA ASN A 134 6.89 -10.76 -14.44
C ASN A 134 7.39 -9.46 -13.81
N ASN A 135 6.51 -8.48 -13.60
CA ASN A 135 6.90 -7.20 -13.05
C ASN A 135 5.91 -6.64 -12.04
N PHE A 136 6.48 -5.91 -11.07
CA PHE A 136 5.78 -5.10 -10.11
C PHE A 136 6.23 -3.66 -10.32
N ARG A 137 5.30 -2.71 -10.50
CA ARG A 137 5.64 -1.38 -10.99
C ARG A 137 4.97 -0.27 -10.22
N LEU A 138 5.71 0.86 -10.09
CA LEU A 138 5.23 2.16 -9.63
C LEU A 138 5.17 3.12 -10.82
N TYR A 139 4.07 3.86 -10.92
CA TYR A 139 3.86 4.92 -11.91
C TYR A 139 3.31 6.18 -11.26
N TYR A 140 3.47 7.32 -11.94
CA TYR A 140 2.57 8.45 -11.79
C TYR A 140 1.68 8.57 -13.04
N TYR A 141 0.50 9.17 -12.86
CA TYR A 141 -0.44 9.45 -13.93
C TYR A 141 -0.64 10.95 -14.07
N ASP A 142 -0.40 11.47 -15.28
CA ASP A 142 -0.70 12.83 -15.75
C ASP A 142 -1.04 12.74 -17.23
N ARG A 143 -2.33 12.73 -17.58
CA ARG A 143 -2.83 12.52 -18.95
C ARG A 143 -2.28 11.27 -19.65
N GLY A 144 -1.64 10.40 -18.90
CA GLY A 144 -0.99 9.17 -19.31
C GLY A 144 -0.19 8.57 -18.16
N ARG A 145 0.20 7.31 -18.30
CA ARG A 145 0.94 6.55 -17.29
C ARG A 145 2.45 6.63 -17.56
N HIS A 146 3.20 7.12 -16.57
CA HIS A 146 4.66 7.26 -16.63
C HIS A 146 5.32 6.39 -15.56
N GLN A 147 6.19 5.46 -15.97
CA GLN A 147 6.86 4.55 -15.05
C GLN A 147 7.95 5.25 -14.24
N LEU A 148 7.93 5.03 -12.93
CA LEU A 148 8.95 5.51 -11.98
C LEU A 148 9.91 4.40 -11.55
N ALA A 149 9.35 3.23 -11.21
CA ALA A 149 10.15 2.10 -10.75
C ALA A 149 9.54 0.76 -11.21
N THR A 150 10.39 -0.26 -11.29
CA THR A 150 9.99 -1.64 -11.62
C THR A 150 10.87 -2.64 -10.90
N ALA A 151 10.28 -3.76 -10.51
CA ALA A 151 10.98 -4.94 -10.00
C ALA A 151 10.53 -6.17 -10.79
N THR A 152 11.44 -7.11 -11.02
CA THR A 152 11.10 -8.43 -11.57
C THR A 152 10.55 -9.31 -10.46
N VAL A 153 9.40 -9.94 -10.69
CA VAL A 153 8.73 -10.80 -9.73
C VAL A 153 8.21 -12.07 -10.40
N GLN A 154 7.96 -13.11 -9.60
CA GLN A 154 7.07 -14.18 -10.01
C GLN A 154 5.67 -13.58 -10.18
N PRO A 155 5.00 -13.73 -11.34
CA PRO A 155 3.65 -13.24 -11.54
C PRO A 155 2.68 -13.76 -10.48
N PRO A 156 1.76 -12.92 -9.96
CA PRO A 156 0.70 -13.40 -9.08
C PRO A 156 -0.13 -14.48 -9.76
N ALA A 157 -0.33 -15.61 -9.09
CA ALA A 157 -1.10 -16.70 -9.64
C ALA A 157 -2.57 -16.32 -9.84
N LEU A 158 -3.14 -16.67 -11.01
CA LEU A 158 -4.56 -16.47 -11.30
C LEU A 158 -5.43 -17.24 -10.29
N GLY A 159 -6.53 -16.63 -9.90
CA GLY A 159 -7.48 -17.23 -8.98
C GLY A 159 -7.01 -17.33 -7.52
N GLN A 160 -5.85 -16.78 -7.19
CA GLN A 160 -5.30 -16.77 -5.83
C GLN A 160 -5.33 -15.35 -5.25
N TRP A 161 -5.48 -15.25 -3.94
CA TRP A 161 -5.41 -14.00 -3.21
C TRP A 161 -3.96 -13.59 -2.95
N HIS A 162 -3.63 -12.37 -3.32
CA HIS A 162 -2.34 -11.73 -3.10
C HIS A 162 -2.53 -10.42 -2.33
N THR A 163 -1.44 -9.85 -1.81
CA THR A 163 -1.49 -8.57 -1.11
C THR A 163 -0.57 -7.58 -1.79
N VAL A 164 -1.10 -6.40 -2.14
CA VAL A 164 -0.30 -5.21 -2.43
C VAL A 164 -0.35 -4.31 -1.20
N ARG A 165 0.79 -3.75 -0.79
CA ARG A 165 0.89 -2.70 0.23
C ARG A 165 1.77 -1.57 -0.27
N VAL A 166 1.39 -0.35 0.05
CA VAL A 166 2.13 0.88 -0.23
C VAL A 166 2.31 1.65 1.06
N VAL A 167 3.53 2.07 1.36
CA VAL A 167 3.84 3.05 2.40
C VAL A 167 4.39 4.29 1.70
N ALA A 168 3.71 5.42 1.84
CA ALA A 168 4.14 6.68 1.25
C ALA A 168 4.17 7.76 2.32
N VAL A 169 5.38 8.19 2.70
CA VAL A 169 5.62 9.21 3.72
C VAL A 169 6.48 10.31 3.12
N SER A 170 5.98 11.53 3.10
CA SER A 170 6.60 12.67 2.41
C SER A 170 6.87 12.35 0.93
N ASP A 171 8.11 12.29 0.48
CA ASP A 171 8.52 11.91 -0.87
C ASP A 171 8.93 10.44 -1.01
N HIS A 172 8.97 9.69 0.09
CA HIS A 172 9.42 8.32 0.14
C HIS A 172 8.25 7.35 -0.10
N ILE A 173 8.37 6.50 -1.09
CA ILE A 173 7.36 5.54 -1.53
C ILE A 173 7.97 4.14 -1.50
N GLN A 174 7.42 3.28 -0.68
CA GLN A 174 7.76 1.87 -0.60
C GLN A 174 6.58 1.01 -1.03
N ALA A 175 6.85 -0.02 -1.82
CA ALA A 175 5.78 -0.91 -2.29
C ALA A 175 6.15 -2.38 -2.13
N TYR A 176 5.16 -3.14 -1.69
CA TYR A 176 5.30 -4.53 -1.29
C TYR A 176 4.32 -5.42 -2.04
N LEU A 177 4.76 -6.61 -2.43
CA LEU A 177 3.92 -7.68 -2.92
C LEU A 177 4.07 -8.90 -1.99
N ASN A 178 2.95 -9.39 -1.47
CA ASN A 178 2.92 -10.52 -0.52
C ASN A 178 3.90 -10.37 0.66
N GLY A 179 4.01 -9.14 1.20
CA GLY A 179 4.87 -8.81 2.32
C GLY A 179 6.34 -8.54 1.97
N THR A 180 6.78 -8.78 0.75
CA THR A 180 8.15 -8.52 0.30
C THR A 180 8.27 -7.09 -0.23
N LEU A 181 9.19 -6.28 0.31
CA LEU A 181 9.56 -4.97 -0.22
C LEU A 181 10.23 -5.14 -1.58
N LEU A 182 9.65 -4.57 -2.61
CA LEU A 182 10.13 -4.69 -3.99
C LEU A 182 10.52 -3.34 -4.61
N LEU A 183 9.86 -2.27 -4.21
CA LEU A 183 10.15 -0.93 -4.70
C LEU A 183 10.40 0.00 -3.52
N ASP A 184 11.49 0.76 -3.61
CA ASP A 184 11.86 1.83 -2.70
C ASP A 184 12.26 3.02 -3.58
N HIS A 185 11.45 4.09 -3.57
CA HIS A 185 11.57 5.18 -4.53
C HIS A 185 11.25 6.52 -3.86
N ARG A 186 11.83 7.60 -4.40
CA ARG A 186 11.50 8.96 -3.98
C ARG A 186 10.90 9.76 -5.12
N ASP A 187 9.73 10.32 -4.87
CA ASP A 187 9.06 11.19 -5.81
C ASP A 187 8.18 12.22 -5.08
N SER A 188 8.26 13.46 -5.47
CA SER A 188 7.60 14.58 -4.79
C SER A 188 6.53 15.28 -5.62
N ARG A 189 6.09 14.68 -6.75
CA ARG A 189 5.09 15.30 -7.65
C ARG A 189 3.76 15.57 -6.97
N TYR A 190 3.23 14.54 -6.32
CA TYR A 190 1.96 14.64 -5.62
C TYR A 190 2.20 14.44 -4.14
N ARG A 191 1.67 15.36 -3.33
CA ARG A 191 1.94 15.41 -1.88
C ARG A 191 0.78 14.88 -1.05
N SER A 192 -0.45 15.00 -1.58
CA SER A 192 -1.66 14.56 -0.90
C SER A 192 -2.74 14.17 -1.90
N GLY A 193 -3.75 13.49 -1.43
CA GLY A 193 -4.92 13.10 -2.21
C GLY A 193 -5.61 11.86 -1.65
N GLN A 194 -6.70 11.46 -2.30
CA GLN A 194 -7.48 10.30 -1.93
C GLN A 194 -6.76 9.00 -2.35
N VAL A 195 -7.31 7.89 -1.89
CA VAL A 195 -6.81 6.54 -2.16
C VAL A 195 -7.86 5.72 -2.90
N GLY A 196 -7.42 4.67 -3.58
CA GLY A 196 -8.34 3.84 -4.34
C GLY A 196 -7.71 2.60 -4.94
N LEU A 197 -8.45 1.98 -5.86
CA LEU A 197 -8.08 0.74 -6.52
C LEU A 197 -7.95 0.95 -8.03
N TRP A 198 -7.16 0.10 -8.66
CA TRP A 198 -6.81 0.22 -10.06
C TRP A 198 -6.71 -1.13 -10.76
N THR A 199 -7.23 -1.18 -11.98
CA THR A 199 -6.92 -2.23 -12.95
C THR A 199 -6.74 -1.62 -14.35
N LYS A 200 -6.42 -2.44 -15.34
CA LYS A 200 -6.24 -1.98 -16.71
C LYS A 200 -6.93 -2.89 -17.69
N THR A 201 -7.43 -2.32 -18.79
CA THR A 201 -8.05 -3.01 -19.94
C THR A 201 -9.09 -4.06 -19.50
N ASP A 202 -8.89 -5.30 -19.90
CA ASP A 202 -9.78 -6.44 -19.67
C ASP A 202 -9.50 -7.20 -18.36
N SER A 203 -8.75 -6.59 -17.44
CA SER A 203 -8.47 -7.18 -16.12
C SER A 203 -9.73 -7.37 -15.31
N ILE A 204 -10.15 -8.61 -15.11
CA ILE A 204 -11.18 -8.95 -14.14
C ILE A 204 -10.49 -9.30 -12.83
N THR A 205 -10.66 -8.44 -11.83
CA THR A 205 -9.95 -8.56 -10.55
C THR A 205 -10.88 -8.31 -9.38
N ALA A 206 -10.84 -9.20 -8.40
CA ALA A 206 -11.53 -9.02 -7.12
C ALA A 206 -10.59 -8.37 -6.10
N PHE A 207 -11.18 -7.55 -5.22
CA PHE A 207 -10.50 -6.85 -4.12
C PHE A 207 -11.25 -7.06 -2.82
N ASP A 208 -10.49 -7.18 -1.73
CA ASP A 208 -11.01 -7.31 -0.38
C ASP A 208 -10.00 -6.77 0.63
N ASP A 209 -10.41 -6.59 1.89
CA ASP A 209 -9.54 -6.10 2.96
C ASP A 209 -8.74 -4.84 2.54
N PHE A 210 -9.41 -3.84 1.97
CA PHE A 210 -8.77 -2.57 1.67
C PHE A 210 -8.64 -1.77 2.96
N VAL A 211 -7.41 -1.65 3.44
CA VAL A 211 -7.08 -0.98 4.70
C VAL A 211 -6.20 0.22 4.43
N VAL A 212 -6.62 1.36 4.92
CA VAL A 212 -5.87 2.62 4.86
C VAL A 212 -5.56 3.06 6.27
N ARG A 213 -4.28 3.27 6.55
CA ARG A 213 -3.81 3.98 7.73
C ARG A 213 -3.10 5.23 7.24
N GLY A 214 -3.52 6.41 7.67
CA GLY A 214 -2.97 7.63 7.11
C GLY A 214 -3.20 8.88 7.92
N VAL A 215 -2.40 9.90 7.62
CA VAL A 215 -2.51 11.25 8.15
C VAL A 215 -3.27 12.10 7.13
N HIS A 216 -4.39 12.67 7.55
CA HIS A 216 -5.21 13.50 6.66
C HIS A 216 -4.51 14.82 6.29
N ALA A 217 -4.71 15.27 5.05
CA ALA A 217 -4.26 16.58 4.60
C ALA A 217 -5.13 17.68 5.26
N GLY A 218 -4.50 18.60 5.96
CA GLY A 218 -5.18 19.80 6.52
C GLY A 218 -5.77 19.60 7.91
N GLY A 219 -5.18 18.68 8.71
CA GLY A 219 -5.30 18.69 10.16
C GLY A 219 -4.57 19.86 10.80
#